data_94092f818857c00636fa4e4fdc95556e
#
_entry.id   94092f818857c00636fa4e4fdc95556e
#
_cell.length_a   1.000
_cell.length_b   1.000
_cell.length_c   1.000
_cell.angle_alpha   90.00
_cell.angle_beta   90.00
_cell.angle_gamma   90.00
#
_symmetry.space_group_name_H-M   'P 1'
#
loop_
_entity.id
_entity.type
_entity.pdbx_description
1 polymer ?
#
loop_
_entity_poly.entity_id
_entity_poly.type
_entity_poly.pdbx_seq_one_letter_code
_entity_poly.pdbx_strand_id
1 'polypeptide(L)'
;IKNNEVGFKQVYMGLVLSYGDSIETLDSITSTEGFEYKLTTKISKMISTADTLANLKQDEKINVTLYFSPVLKNMGISGCAELEEIVETTFKEVNKQNKDRLDYKVVNPSESETIEFVQKYGIQAIQYKSENQQKVAALGLVVEYNDDFRVIPVQIERSLFGYVVSGLETIGESINESLQSLMSNVQSIGYVTGHGELSLQDERQALNFNKMVSAHYQIEELNLVENDIPMNMSCIVINGPKADFAEEELYKIDQFIMRGGNVMFFVDSLVEQGGSPYQAAEYVPNELNIDKLLNKY
;
A
#
# COMPACT_ATOMS: atom_id res chain seq x y z
N ILE A 1 -24.40 -52.59 -13.76
CA ILE A 1 -23.09 -51.90 -13.75
C ILE A 1 -23.43 -50.41 -13.81
N LYS A 2 -23.33 -49.72 -12.68
CA LYS A 2 -23.52 -48.28 -12.61
C LYS A 2 -22.23 -47.64 -13.04
N ASN A 3 -22.29 -46.72 -14.03
CA ASN A 3 -21.18 -45.87 -14.45
C ASN A 3 -20.61 -45.12 -13.25
N ASN A 4 -19.35 -45.36 -12.94
CA ASN A 4 -18.59 -44.53 -12.03
C ASN A 4 -18.19 -43.24 -12.78
N GLU A 5 -19.12 -42.31 -12.90
CA GLU A 5 -18.76 -40.94 -13.31
C GLU A 5 -18.23 -40.19 -12.06
N VAL A 6 -16.95 -39.91 -12.06
CA VAL A 6 -16.36 -39.01 -11.08
C VAL A 6 -16.64 -37.58 -11.53
N GLY A 7 -17.71 -37.00 -10.98
CA GLY A 7 -18.04 -35.61 -11.21
C GLY A 7 -17.24 -34.71 -10.24
N PHE A 8 -16.39 -33.85 -10.77
CA PHE A 8 -15.78 -32.79 -9.99
C PHE A 8 -16.76 -31.63 -9.84
N LYS A 9 -17.18 -31.34 -8.62
CA LYS A 9 -17.95 -30.15 -8.28
C LYS A 9 -16.98 -29.14 -7.67
N GLN A 10 -16.88 -27.97 -8.26
CA GLN A 10 -16.19 -26.84 -7.65
C GLN A 10 -17.12 -26.25 -6.58
N VAL A 11 -16.70 -26.28 -5.34
CA VAL A 11 -17.44 -25.73 -4.20
C VAL A 11 -16.70 -24.50 -3.73
N TYR A 12 -17.41 -23.39 -3.63
CA TYR A 12 -16.89 -22.16 -3.05
C TYR A 12 -17.40 -22.07 -1.61
N MET A 13 -16.51 -21.74 -0.69
CA MET A 13 -16.84 -21.47 0.70
C MET A 13 -16.35 -20.05 1.00
N GLY A 14 -17.23 -19.22 1.52
CA GLY A 14 -16.95 -17.89 2.04
C GLY A 14 -17.49 -17.74 3.45
N LEU A 15 -16.94 -16.83 4.19
CA LEU A 15 -17.38 -16.43 5.52
C LEU A 15 -17.70 -14.94 5.50
N VAL A 16 -18.85 -14.56 6.07
CA VAL A 16 -19.22 -13.16 6.28
C VAL A 16 -19.05 -12.85 7.76
N LEU A 17 -18.32 -11.80 8.04
CA LEU A 17 -18.12 -11.25 9.38
C LEU A 17 -18.97 -9.99 9.51
N SER A 18 -19.65 -9.81 10.63
CA SER A 18 -20.44 -8.61 10.92
C SER A 18 -20.10 -8.12 12.33
N TYR A 19 -19.77 -6.84 12.45
CA TYR A 19 -19.53 -6.16 13.73
C TYR A 19 -20.11 -4.75 13.69
N GLY A 20 -21.17 -4.51 14.43
CA GLY A 20 -21.98 -3.30 14.29
C GLY A 20 -22.55 -3.18 12.88
N ASP A 21 -22.30 -2.08 12.21
CA ASP A 21 -22.71 -1.80 10.84
C ASP A 21 -21.67 -2.24 9.80
N SER A 22 -20.51 -2.69 10.23
CA SER A 22 -19.44 -3.20 9.36
C SER A 22 -19.68 -4.64 8.95
N ILE A 23 -19.52 -4.91 7.66
CA ILE A 23 -19.60 -6.26 7.09
C ILE A 23 -18.32 -6.50 6.29
N GLU A 24 -17.68 -7.64 6.57
CA GLU A 24 -16.48 -8.09 5.89
C GLU A 24 -16.65 -9.51 5.35
N THR A 25 -16.04 -9.82 4.21
CA THR A 25 -16.09 -11.15 3.61
C THR A 25 -14.70 -11.79 3.58
N LEU A 26 -14.67 -13.09 3.82
CA LEU A 26 -13.53 -13.96 3.55
C LEU A 26 -13.95 -14.90 2.42
N ASP A 27 -13.55 -14.55 1.20
CA ASP A 27 -13.90 -15.27 0.01
C ASP A 27 -12.94 -16.45 -0.25
N SER A 28 -13.43 -17.45 -0.99
CA SER A 28 -12.61 -18.54 -1.54
C SER A 28 -11.78 -19.28 -0.50
N ILE A 29 -12.40 -19.67 0.63
CA ILE A 29 -11.72 -20.49 1.64
C ILE A 29 -11.55 -21.90 1.06
N THR A 30 -10.34 -22.21 0.61
CA THR A 30 -9.98 -23.51 0.00
C THR A 30 -9.10 -24.36 0.90
N SER A 31 -8.53 -23.79 1.98
CA SER A 31 -7.66 -24.44 2.93
C SER A 31 -7.88 -23.90 4.33
N THR A 32 -7.62 -24.74 5.34
CA THR A 32 -7.57 -24.32 6.75
C THR A 32 -6.21 -23.74 7.14
N GLU A 33 -5.20 -23.85 6.29
CA GLU A 33 -3.88 -23.31 6.55
C GLU A 33 -3.93 -21.77 6.62
N GLY A 34 -3.48 -21.24 7.75
CA GLY A 34 -3.52 -19.80 8.03
C GLY A 34 -4.93 -19.20 8.18
N PHE A 35 -5.99 -20.03 8.16
CA PHE A 35 -7.39 -19.54 8.24
C PHE A 35 -7.68 -18.86 9.57
N GLU A 36 -7.25 -19.45 10.70
CA GLU A 36 -7.43 -18.87 12.04
C GLU A 36 -6.82 -17.47 12.11
N TYR A 37 -5.62 -17.32 11.58
CA TYR A 37 -4.93 -16.05 11.56
C TYR A 37 -5.65 -15.01 10.66
N LYS A 38 -6.04 -15.39 9.44
CA LYS A 38 -6.80 -14.49 8.54
C LYS A 38 -8.11 -14.02 9.19
N LEU A 39 -8.80 -14.94 9.85
CA LEU A 39 -10.05 -14.65 10.54
C LEU A 39 -9.81 -13.71 11.73
N THR A 40 -8.87 -14.02 12.61
CA THR A 40 -8.58 -13.22 13.80
C THR A 40 -8.04 -11.84 13.45
N THR A 41 -7.19 -11.72 12.43
CA THR A 41 -6.69 -10.44 11.92
C THR A 41 -7.83 -9.58 11.38
N LYS A 42 -8.74 -10.18 10.60
CA LYS A 42 -9.89 -9.45 10.05
C LYS A 42 -10.84 -8.98 11.13
N ILE A 43 -11.14 -9.82 12.10
CA ILE A 43 -11.93 -9.46 13.28
C ILE A 43 -11.26 -8.33 14.07
N SER A 44 -9.95 -8.43 14.32
CA SER A 44 -9.18 -7.40 15.04
C SER A 44 -9.20 -6.06 14.32
N LYS A 45 -9.05 -6.06 12.98
CA LYS A 45 -9.17 -4.84 12.16
C LYS A 45 -10.55 -4.21 12.26
N MET A 46 -11.62 -5.01 12.16
CA MET A 46 -13.00 -4.51 12.26
C MET A 46 -13.25 -3.86 13.63
N ILE A 47 -12.82 -4.52 14.72
CA ILE A 47 -12.96 -4.00 16.08
C ILE A 47 -12.17 -2.70 16.23
N SER A 48 -10.90 -2.69 15.83
CA SER A 48 -10.02 -1.52 15.93
C SER A 48 -10.59 -0.31 15.18
N THR A 49 -11.08 -0.51 13.96
CA THR A 49 -11.71 0.54 13.16
C THR A 49 -12.97 1.08 13.83
N ALA A 50 -13.83 0.19 14.31
CA ALA A 50 -15.07 0.58 14.98
C ALA A 50 -14.80 1.34 16.29
N ASP A 51 -13.82 0.89 17.09
CA ASP A 51 -13.41 1.54 18.33
C ASP A 51 -12.76 2.90 18.06
N THR A 52 -11.90 3.01 17.05
CA THR A 52 -11.28 4.29 16.68
C THR A 52 -12.34 5.29 16.23
N LEU A 53 -13.26 4.89 15.35
CA LEU A 53 -14.38 5.73 14.90
C LEU A 53 -15.30 6.16 16.06
N ALA A 54 -15.54 5.27 17.02
CA ALA A 54 -16.37 5.58 18.18
C ALA A 54 -15.69 6.55 19.15
N ASN A 55 -14.36 6.46 19.27
CA ASN A 55 -13.56 7.27 20.18
C ASN A 55 -13.08 8.62 19.59
N LEU A 56 -13.30 8.86 18.28
CA LEU A 56 -13.03 10.16 17.68
C LEU A 56 -13.81 11.25 18.43
N LYS A 57 -13.16 12.35 18.75
CA LYS A 57 -13.82 13.53 19.31
C LYS A 57 -14.91 14.03 18.35
N GLN A 58 -15.88 14.77 18.86
CA GLN A 58 -17.07 15.16 18.11
C GLN A 58 -16.75 16.06 16.90
N ASP A 59 -15.67 16.80 16.96
CA ASP A 59 -15.12 17.73 15.98
C ASP A 59 -13.95 17.14 15.15
N GLU A 60 -13.56 15.91 15.45
CA GLU A 60 -12.45 15.21 14.77
C GLU A 60 -13.03 14.31 13.68
N LYS A 61 -12.66 14.59 12.43
CA LYS A 61 -13.10 13.84 11.26
C LYS A 61 -11.91 13.38 10.43
N ILE A 62 -12.16 12.33 9.67
CA ILE A 62 -11.21 11.81 8.72
C ILE A 62 -11.47 12.48 7.38
N ASN A 63 -10.44 13.04 6.77
CA ASN A 63 -10.57 13.78 5.54
C ASN A 63 -10.49 12.85 4.32
N VAL A 64 -11.46 12.97 3.43
CA VAL A 64 -11.45 12.35 2.10
C VAL A 64 -11.41 13.47 1.08
N THR A 65 -10.28 13.63 0.39
CA THR A 65 -10.05 14.75 -0.53
C THR A 65 -9.92 14.25 -1.96
N LEU A 66 -10.78 14.74 -2.84
CA LEU A 66 -10.64 14.57 -4.28
C LEU A 66 -9.83 15.75 -4.83
N TYR A 67 -8.60 15.51 -5.25
CA TYR A 67 -7.80 16.45 -6.03
C TYR A 67 -8.16 16.27 -7.51
N PHE A 68 -8.83 17.26 -8.10
CA PHE A 68 -9.34 17.13 -9.45
C PHE A 68 -9.29 18.47 -10.20
N SER A 69 -8.56 18.49 -11.31
CA SER A 69 -8.51 19.64 -12.19
C SER A 69 -9.68 19.62 -13.21
N PRO A 70 -10.61 20.56 -13.16
CA PRO A 70 -11.83 20.55 -14.01
C PRO A 70 -11.55 20.53 -15.51
N VAL A 71 -10.35 20.94 -15.94
CA VAL A 71 -9.93 20.87 -17.35
C VAL A 71 -10.00 19.44 -17.90
N LEU A 72 -9.83 18.42 -17.06
CA LEU A 72 -9.87 17.01 -17.44
C LEU A 72 -11.26 16.60 -17.99
N LYS A 73 -12.34 17.25 -17.55
CA LYS A 73 -13.70 17.01 -18.08
C LYS A 73 -13.82 17.28 -19.58
N ASN A 74 -12.99 18.19 -20.11
CA ASN A 74 -13.03 18.63 -21.50
C ASN A 74 -11.99 17.90 -22.40
N MET A 75 -11.27 16.93 -21.86
CA MET A 75 -10.17 16.24 -22.58
C MET A 75 -10.63 14.96 -23.29
N GLY A 76 -11.93 14.66 -23.32
CA GLY A 76 -12.46 13.46 -23.95
C GLY A 76 -12.09 12.17 -23.24
N ILE A 77 -11.82 12.25 -21.92
CA ILE A 77 -11.50 11.11 -21.07
C ILE A 77 -12.82 10.52 -20.55
N SER A 78 -13.08 9.26 -20.86
CA SER A 78 -14.30 8.59 -20.41
C SER A 78 -14.33 8.48 -18.88
N GLY A 79 -15.47 8.83 -18.26
CA GLY A 79 -15.68 8.83 -16.81
C GLY A 79 -15.24 10.11 -16.09
N CYS A 80 -14.52 11.05 -16.76
CA CYS A 80 -14.08 12.28 -16.10
C CYS A 80 -15.23 13.28 -15.86
N ALA A 81 -16.23 13.30 -16.72
CA ALA A 81 -17.34 14.24 -16.58
C ALA A 81 -18.20 13.92 -15.34
N GLU A 82 -18.39 12.65 -15.07
CA GLU A 82 -19.22 12.11 -13.99
C GLU A 82 -18.42 11.84 -12.70
N LEU A 83 -17.10 11.98 -12.73
CA LEU A 83 -16.20 11.57 -11.62
C LEU A 83 -16.59 12.21 -10.29
N GLU A 84 -16.79 13.52 -10.24
CA GLU A 84 -17.13 14.22 -9.00
C GLU A 84 -18.45 13.72 -8.40
N GLU A 85 -19.46 13.50 -9.25
CA GLU A 85 -20.78 12.98 -8.83
C GLU A 85 -20.68 11.55 -8.33
N ILE A 86 -19.92 10.70 -9.02
CA ILE A 86 -19.70 9.30 -8.60
C ILE A 86 -19.00 9.27 -7.25
N VAL A 87 -17.89 10.02 -7.10
CA VAL A 87 -17.14 10.05 -5.84
C VAL A 87 -17.99 10.60 -4.71
N GLU A 88 -18.73 11.70 -4.92
CA GLU A 88 -19.58 12.29 -3.89
C GLU A 88 -20.72 11.35 -3.46
N THR A 89 -21.34 10.65 -4.43
CA THR A 89 -22.43 9.69 -4.14
C THR A 89 -21.89 8.50 -3.34
N THR A 90 -20.81 7.89 -3.80
CA THR A 90 -20.16 6.78 -3.10
C THR A 90 -19.68 7.19 -1.71
N PHE A 91 -19.08 8.40 -1.60
CA PHE A 91 -18.68 8.94 -0.30
C PHE A 91 -19.85 9.05 0.68
N LYS A 92 -21.02 9.55 0.26
CA LYS A 92 -22.20 9.67 1.13
C LYS A 92 -22.64 8.32 1.70
N GLU A 93 -22.60 7.27 0.89
CA GLU A 93 -22.92 5.90 1.32
C GLU A 93 -21.89 5.39 2.33
N VAL A 94 -20.60 5.54 2.02
CA VAL A 94 -19.49 5.14 2.91
C VAL A 94 -19.51 5.92 4.21
N ASN A 95 -19.74 7.24 4.16
CA ASN A 95 -19.79 8.07 5.36
C ASN A 95 -20.92 7.66 6.31
N LYS A 96 -22.10 7.34 5.75
CA LYS A 96 -23.22 6.83 6.54
C LYS A 96 -22.87 5.51 7.23
N GLN A 97 -22.18 4.59 6.55
CA GLN A 97 -21.71 3.34 7.13
C GLN A 97 -20.67 3.59 8.26
N ASN A 98 -19.90 4.68 8.15
CA ASN A 98 -18.89 5.09 9.12
C ASN A 98 -19.38 6.15 10.09
N LYS A 99 -20.69 6.17 10.40
CA LYS A 99 -21.34 7.03 11.42
C LYS A 99 -21.12 8.52 11.22
N ASP A 100 -21.05 8.97 9.96
CA ASP A 100 -20.81 10.37 9.55
C ASP A 100 -19.50 10.97 10.11
N ARG A 101 -18.47 10.12 10.27
CA ARG A 101 -17.15 10.51 10.80
C ARG A 101 -16.16 10.95 9.71
N LEU A 102 -16.57 10.93 8.46
CA LEU A 102 -15.74 11.37 7.35
C LEU A 102 -16.13 12.78 6.90
N ASP A 103 -15.17 13.53 6.39
CA ASP A 103 -15.37 14.84 5.77
C ASP A 103 -14.85 14.82 4.32
N TYR A 104 -15.68 15.28 3.39
CA TYR A 104 -15.36 15.25 1.96
C TYR A 104 -15.13 16.64 1.42
N LYS A 105 -14.08 16.79 0.63
CA LYS A 105 -13.83 18.02 -0.13
C LYS A 105 -13.27 17.73 -1.50
N VAL A 106 -13.56 18.60 -2.44
CA VAL A 106 -12.96 18.65 -3.76
C VAL A 106 -11.99 19.83 -3.80
N VAL A 107 -10.77 19.56 -4.23
CA VAL A 107 -9.72 20.56 -4.39
C VAL A 107 -9.33 20.63 -5.85
N ASN A 108 -9.42 21.83 -6.42
CA ASN A 108 -8.89 22.14 -7.76
C ASN A 108 -7.53 22.83 -7.59
N PRO A 109 -6.41 22.08 -7.65
CA PRO A 109 -5.11 22.66 -7.41
C PRO A 109 -4.62 23.50 -8.59
N SER A 110 -3.89 24.56 -8.30
CA SER A 110 -3.05 25.26 -9.26
C SER A 110 -1.92 24.38 -9.77
N GLU A 111 -1.17 24.80 -10.78
CA GLU A 111 -0.03 24.02 -11.31
C GLU A 111 1.06 23.78 -10.26
N SER A 112 1.37 24.78 -9.43
CA SER A 112 2.36 24.66 -8.35
C SER A 112 1.89 23.71 -7.24
N GLU A 113 0.62 23.82 -6.83
CA GLU A 113 0.02 22.92 -5.85
C GLU A 113 -0.10 21.49 -6.39
N THR A 114 -0.36 21.32 -7.69
CA THR A 114 -0.37 20.00 -8.33
C THR A 114 0.96 19.29 -8.14
N ILE A 115 2.09 20.00 -8.37
CA ILE A 115 3.43 19.42 -8.19
C ILE A 115 3.66 19.03 -6.72
N GLU A 116 3.26 19.90 -5.79
CA GLU A 116 3.37 19.64 -4.36
C GLU A 116 2.55 18.41 -3.93
N PHE A 117 1.29 18.31 -4.38
CA PHE A 117 0.43 17.17 -4.04
C PHE A 117 0.87 15.86 -4.71
N VAL A 118 1.43 15.93 -5.91
CA VAL A 118 2.07 14.78 -6.56
C VAL A 118 3.26 14.28 -5.75
N GLN A 119 4.11 15.18 -5.25
CA GLN A 119 5.25 14.82 -4.42
C GLN A 119 4.82 14.29 -3.06
N LYS A 120 3.81 14.92 -2.43
CA LYS A 120 3.35 14.53 -1.09
C LYS A 120 2.56 13.24 -1.09
N TYR A 121 1.62 13.09 -2.01
CA TYR A 121 0.65 11.99 -2.00
C TYR A 121 0.87 10.95 -3.09
N GLY A 122 1.67 11.26 -4.11
CA GLY A 122 1.79 10.38 -5.28
C GLY A 122 0.56 10.35 -6.19
N ILE A 123 -0.30 11.39 -6.16
CA ILE A 123 -1.46 11.49 -7.04
C ILE A 123 -1.03 11.68 -8.51
N GLN A 124 -1.92 11.37 -9.43
CA GLN A 124 -1.58 11.41 -10.86
C GLN A 124 -1.48 12.84 -11.38
N ALA A 125 -0.36 13.15 -12.05
CA ALA A 125 -0.14 14.37 -12.82
C ALA A 125 -0.37 14.11 -14.30
N ILE A 126 -1.29 14.86 -14.93
CA ILE A 126 -1.64 14.75 -16.33
C ILE A 126 -1.14 16.00 -17.07
N GLN A 127 -0.15 15.79 -17.95
CA GLN A 127 0.36 16.88 -18.80
C GLN A 127 -0.56 17.15 -19.98
N TYR A 128 -0.88 18.42 -20.23
CA TYR A 128 -1.70 18.84 -21.36
C TYR A 128 -1.19 20.16 -21.94
N LYS A 129 -1.56 20.44 -23.20
CA LYS A 129 -1.23 21.70 -23.86
C LYS A 129 -2.43 22.64 -23.86
N SER A 130 -2.22 23.86 -23.39
CA SER A 130 -3.19 24.96 -23.48
C SER A 130 -2.47 26.24 -23.90
N GLU A 131 -2.99 26.94 -24.89
CA GLU A 131 -2.43 28.22 -25.39
C GLU A 131 -0.91 28.15 -25.71
N ASN A 132 -0.45 27.06 -26.34
CA ASN A 132 0.95 26.76 -26.63
C ASN A 132 1.87 26.58 -25.39
N GLN A 133 1.31 26.51 -24.18
CA GLN A 133 2.03 26.21 -22.95
C GLN A 133 1.74 24.79 -22.50
N GLN A 134 2.75 24.14 -21.94
CA GLN A 134 2.58 22.84 -21.30
C GLN A 134 2.12 23.09 -19.87
N LYS A 135 0.98 22.52 -19.52
CA LYS A 135 0.33 22.64 -18.20
C LYS A 135 0.15 21.27 -17.57
N VAL A 136 -0.11 21.25 -16.28
CA VAL A 136 -0.30 20.03 -15.50
C VAL A 136 -1.65 20.08 -14.81
N ALA A 137 -2.41 19.00 -14.92
CA ALA A 137 -3.65 18.76 -14.20
C ALA A 137 -3.48 17.64 -13.19
N ALA A 138 -4.23 17.67 -12.10
CA ALA A 138 -4.21 16.67 -11.05
C ALA A 138 -5.43 15.76 -11.10
N LEU A 139 -5.21 14.48 -10.81
CA LEU A 139 -6.24 13.52 -10.44
C LEU A 139 -5.74 12.64 -9.29
N GLY A 140 -6.50 12.60 -8.19
CA GLY A 140 -6.23 11.71 -7.08
C GLY A 140 -7.31 11.81 -6.00
N LEU A 141 -7.59 10.70 -5.35
CA LEU A 141 -8.49 10.63 -4.20
C LEU A 141 -7.66 10.17 -2.99
N VAL A 142 -7.66 10.94 -1.92
CA VAL A 142 -6.80 10.73 -0.75
C VAL A 142 -7.64 10.69 0.52
N VAL A 143 -7.39 9.71 1.37
CA VAL A 143 -7.93 9.60 2.73
C VAL A 143 -6.83 9.95 3.71
N GLU A 144 -7.07 10.93 4.59
CA GLU A 144 -6.10 11.39 5.59
C GLU A 144 -6.68 11.28 7.00
N TYR A 145 -5.87 10.75 7.91
CA TYR A 145 -6.16 10.73 9.34
C TYR A 145 -4.88 10.98 10.14
N ASN A 146 -4.89 12.02 10.97
CA ASN A 146 -3.68 12.56 11.62
C ASN A 146 -2.61 12.95 10.58
N ASP A 147 -1.42 12.40 10.73
CA ASP A 147 -0.30 12.65 9.81
C ASP A 147 -0.16 11.57 8.73
N ASP A 148 -1.03 10.56 8.76
CA ASP A 148 -1.02 9.44 7.82
C ASP A 148 -2.06 9.62 6.70
N PHE A 149 -1.77 9.09 5.53
CA PHE A 149 -2.69 9.12 4.38
C PHE A 149 -2.67 7.82 3.58
N ARG A 150 -3.72 7.61 2.79
CA ARG A 150 -3.81 6.56 1.77
C ARG A 150 -4.38 7.15 0.49
N VAL A 151 -3.83 6.72 -0.63
CA VAL A 151 -4.31 7.12 -1.96
C VAL A 151 -5.22 6.04 -2.50
N ILE A 152 -6.43 6.42 -2.85
CA ILE A 152 -7.38 5.54 -3.51
C ILE A 152 -6.99 5.41 -4.98
N PRO A 153 -6.99 4.20 -5.57
CA PRO A 153 -6.52 3.96 -6.92
C PRO A 153 -7.52 4.44 -7.99
N VAL A 154 -7.75 5.75 -8.03
CA VAL A 154 -8.51 6.42 -9.10
C VAL A 154 -7.52 7.10 -10.02
N GLN A 155 -7.44 6.64 -11.27
CA GLN A 155 -6.44 7.13 -12.21
C GLN A 155 -6.92 7.08 -13.65
N ILE A 156 -6.29 7.89 -14.52
CA ILE A 156 -6.54 7.88 -15.95
C ILE A 156 -5.60 6.88 -16.60
N GLU A 157 -6.18 5.91 -17.28
CA GLU A 157 -5.47 4.86 -17.99
C GLU A 157 -5.78 4.87 -19.48
N ARG A 158 -4.88 4.28 -20.25
CA ARG A 158 -5.09 4.09 -21.69
C ARG A 158 -5.92 2.85 -21.94
N SER A 159 -7.02 2.99 -22.66
CA SER A 159 -7.85 1.89 -23.12
C SER A 159 -7.74 1.69 -24.65
N LEU A 160 -8.43 0.69 -25.20
CA LEU A 160 -8.49 0.43 -26.64
C LEU A 160 -9.13 1.60 -27.42
N PHE A 161 -10.01 2.37 -26.81
CA PHE A 161 -10.78 3.43 -27.43
C PHE A 161 -10.41 4.85 -26.93
N GLY A 162 -9.24 5.01 -26.30
CA GLY A 162 -8.79 6.29 -25.78
C GLY A 162 -8.37 6.22 -24.31
N TYR A 163 -8.72 7.23 -23.54
CA TYR A 163 -8.41 7.30 -22.11
C TYR A 163 -9.70 7.13 -21.29
N VAL A 164 -9.56 6.46 -20.15
CA VAL A 164 -10.68 6.17 -19.23
C VAL A 164 -10.20 6.37 -17.78
N VAL A 165 -11.12 6.81 -16.93
CA VAL A 165 -10.89 6.80 -15.48
C VAL A 165 -11.13 5.39 -14.96
N SER A 166 -10.11 4.76 -14.38
CA SER A 166 -10.18 3.45 -13.72
C SER A 166 -10.38 3.61 -12.21
N GLY A 167 -10.80 2.53 -11.56
CA GLY A 167 -10.98 2.47 -10.10
C GLY A 167 -12.32 3.03 -9.58
N LEU A 168 -13.21 3.52 -10.46
CA LEU A 168 -14.49 4.10 -10.04
C LEU A 168 -15.42 3.10 -9.33
N GLU A 169 -15.42 1.86 -9.76
CA GLU A 169 -16.32 0.81 -9.23
C GLU A 169 -15.92 0.36 -7.81
N THR A 170 -14.66 0.55 -7.43
CA THR A 170 -14.10 0.10 -6.16
C THR A 170 -13.85 1.21 -5.15
N ILE A 171 -14.25 2.45 -5.44
CA ILE A 171 -14.00 3.62 -4.56
C ILE A 171 -14.49 3.36 -3.13
N GLY A 172 -15.71 2.84 -2.96
CA GLY A 172 -16.30 2.61 -1.64
C GLY A 172 -15.51 1.58 -0.83
N GLU A 173 -15.14 0.46 -1.45
CA GLU A 173 -14.29 -0.56 -0.84
C GLU A 173 -12.92 -0.01 -0.49
N SER A 174 -12.28 0.70 -1.42
CA SER A 174 -10.95 1.28 -1.23
C SER A 174 -10.92 2.35 -0.12
N ILE A 175 -12.00 3.15 0.03
CA ILE A 175 -12.12 4.07 1.18
C ILE A 175 -12.20 3.27 2.48
N ASN A 176 -13.05 2.25 2.58
CA ASN A 176 -13.17 1.43 3.78
C ASN A 176 -11.87 0.69 4.13
N GLU A 177 -11.18 0.12 3.14
CA GLU A 177 -9.86 -0.49 3.33
C GLU A 177 -8.81 0.52 3.82
N SER A 178 -8.83 1.73 3.25
CA SER A 178 -7.96 2.82 3.68
C SER A 178 -8.24 3.25 5.11
N LEU A 179 -9.52 3.36 5.50
CA LEU A 179 -9.92 3.64 6.87
C LEU A 179 -9.43 2.55 7.82
N GLN A 180 -9.63 1.28 7.47
CA GLN A 180 -9.13 0.17 8.27
C GLN A 180 -7.60 0.22 8.41
N SER A 181 -6.88 0.53 7.33
CA SER A 181 -5.43 0.65 7.35
C SER A 181 -4.94 1.82 8.20
N LEU A 182 -5.59 2.98 8.13
CA LEU A 182 -5.24 4.17 8.89
C LEU A 182 -5.61 4.08 10.38
N MET A 183 -6.67 3.34 10.70
CA MET A 183 -7.21 3.23 12.05
C MET A 183 -6.80 1.95 12.76
N SER A 184 -6.46 0.90 12.02
CA SER A 184 -5.94 -0.30 12.63
C SER A 184 -4.50 -0.03 13.05
N ASN A 185 -4.15 -0.44 14.27
CA ASN A 185 -2.77 -0.58 14.70
C ASN A 185 -2.05 -1.72 13.94
N VAL A 186 -2.37 -1.94 12.67
CA VAL A 186 -1.64 -2.89 11.82
C VAL A 186 -0.30 -2.25 11.50
N GLN A 187 0.70 -2.74 12.18
CA GLN A 187 2.06 -2.28 12.03
C GLN A 187 2.52 -2.51 10.58
N SER A 188 2.92 -1.44 9.90
CA SER A 188 3.61 -1.57 8.62
C SER A 188 5.05 -2.02 8.86
N ILE A 189 5.49 -2.88 7.95
CA ILE A 189 6.87 -3.36 7.90
C ILE A 189 7.53 -2.71 6.69
N GLY A 190 8.62 -1.97 6.92
CA GLY A 190 9.45 -1.43 5.86
C GLY A 190 10.36 -2.51 5.29
N TYR A 191 10.33 -2.73 3.99
CA TYR A 191 11.28 -3.60 3.32
C TYR A 191 12.32 -2.72 2.61
N VAL A 192 13.54 -2.73 3.14
CA VAL A 192 14.62 -1.87 2.63
C VAL A 192 15.03 -2.31 1.24
N THR A 193 15.22 -1.32 0.36
CA THR A 193 15.62 -1.50 -1.04
C THR A 193 16.70 -0.47 -1.41
N GLY A 194 17.44 -0.75 -2.48
CA GLY A 194 18.49 0.14 -2.99
C GLY A 194 19.90 -0.43 -2.93
N HIS A 195 20.12 -1.53 -2.17
CA HIS A 195 21.45 -2.14 -1.96
C HIS A 195 21.54 -3.55 -2.55
N GLY A 196 20.65 -3.88 -3.51
CA GLY A 196 20.62 -5.19 -4.16
C GLY A 196 19.96 -6.28 -3.34
N GLU A 197 19.06 -5.88 -2.44
CA GLU A 197 18.21 -6.76 -1.65
C GLU A 197 17.37 -7.70 -2.53
N LEU A 198 16.89 -8.79 -1.95
CA LEU A 198 16.05 -9.75 -2.65
C LEU A 198 14.70 -9.12 -3.03
N SER A 199 14.30 -9.23 -4.31
CA SER A 199 13.05 -8.65 -4.81
C SER A 199 11.81 -9.34 -4.24
N LEU A 200 10.87 -8.55 -3.73
CA LEU A 200 9.56 -9.01 -3.26
C LEU A 200 8.65 -9.53 -4.39
N GLN A 201 8.99 -9.28 -5.65
CA GLN A 201 8.22 -9.66 -6.84
C GLN A 201 8.79 -10.90 -7.54
N ASP A 202 10.02 -11.34 -7.22
CA ASP A 202 10.67 -12.47 -7.87
C ASP A 202 10.42 -13.78 -7.11
N GLU A 203 9.85 -14.78 -7.81
CA GLU A 203 9.56 -16.11 -7.24
C GLU A 203 10.80 -16.87 -6.73
N ARG A 204 11.97 -16.57 -7.30
CA ARG A 204 13.25 -17.19 -6.91
C ARG A 204 13.94 -16.48 -5.75
N GLN A 205 13.37 -15.34 -5.32
CA GLN A 205 13.92 -14.50 -4.28
C GLN A 205 12.94 -14.40 -3.10
N ALA A 206 12.31 -13.23 -2.88
CA ALA A 206 11.53 -12.97 -1.69
C ALA A 206 10.01 -12.94 -1.94
N LEU A 207 9.46 -13.38 -3.09
CA LEU A 207 8.02 -13.39 -3.34
C LEU A 207 7.25 -14.23 -2.31
N ASN A 208 7.78 -15.39 -1.89
CA ASN A 208 7.12 -16.22 -0.89
C ASN A 208 7.13 -15.56 0.49
N PHE A 209 8.23 -14.88 0.85
CA PHE A 209 8.29 -14.04 2.05
C PHE A 209 7.24 -12.93 1.98
N ASN A 210 7.15 -12.21 0.86
CA ASN A 210 6.14 -11.18 0.63
C ASN A 210 4.71 -11.74 0.82
N LYS A 211 4.36 -12.83 0.15
CA LYS A 211 3.03 -13.46 0.29
C LYS A 211 2.70 -13.86 1.73
N MET A 212 3.68 -14.41 2.44
CA MET A 212 3.49 -14.84 3.82
C MET A 212 3.29 -13.67 4.77
N VAL A 213 4.10 -12.62 4.63
CA VAL A 213 4.08 -11.45 5.51
C VAL A 213 2.92 -10.52 5.16
N SER A 214 2.63 -10.29 3.87
CA SER A 214 1.50 -9.46 3.42
C SER A 214 0.13 -10.02 3.77
N ALA A 215 0.05 -11.31 4.10
CA ALA A 215 -1.17 -11.88 4.66
C ALA A 215 -1.52 -11.27 6.04
N HIS A 216 -0.55 -10.64 6.72
CA HIS A 216 -0.65 -10.25 8.12
C HIS A 216 -0.25 -8.82 8.41
N TYR A 217 0.69 -8.28 7.65
CA TYR A 217 1.27 -6.96 7.81
C TYR A 217 1.22 -6.22 6.48
N GLN A 218 1.20 -4.92 6.53
CA GLN A 218 1.42 -4.11 5.33
C GLN A 218 2.93 -4.02 5.10
N ILE A 219 3.41 -4.50 3.94
CA ILE A 219 4.81 -4.33 3.55
C ILE A 219 4.92 -3.12 2.64
N GLU A 220 5.83 -2.20 2.99
CA GLU A 220 6.14 -1.01 2.20
C GLU A 220 7.62 -1.07 1.80
N GLU A 221 7.91 -0.98 0.50
CA GLU A 221 9.29 -0.85 0.04
C GLU A 221 9.85 0.51 0.45
N LEU A 222 11.04 0.50 1.05
CA LEU A 222 11.65 1.67 1.67
C LEU A 222 13.06 1.89 1.10
N ASN A 223 13.19 2.88 0.23
CA ASN A 223 14.50 3.33 -0.24
C ASN A 223 15.04 4.40 0.73
N LEU A 224 16.07 4.05 1.51
CA LEU A 224 16.63 4.92 2.54
C LEU A 224 17.45 6.07 1.98
N VAL A 225 17.88 6.03 0.70
CA VAL A 225 18.53 7.15 0.02
C VAL A 225 17.55 8.30 -0.16
N GLU A 226 16.30 7.98 -0.54
CA GLU A 226 15.28 8.96 -0.92
C GLU A 226 14.37 9.35 0.24
N ASN A 227 14.19 8.44 1.22
CA ASN A 227 13.18 8.58 2.27
C ASN A 227 13.76 8.37 3.67
N ASP A 228 13.14 8.98 4.65
CA ASP A 228 13.32 8.65 6.05
C ASP A 228 12.41 7.48 6.45
N ILE A 229 12.79 6.77 7.53
CA ILE A 229 11.95 5.70 8.06
C ILE A 229 10.74 6.33 8.77
N PRO A 230 9.50 6.06 8.31
CA PRO A 230 8.29 6.62 8.89
C PRO A 230 8.17 6.39 10.40
N MET A 231 7.63 7.38 11.12
CA MET A 231 7.53 7.32 12.58
C MET A 231 6.55 6.24 13.08
N ASN A 232 5.54 5.92 12.29
CA ASN A 232 4.53 4.88 12.58
C ASN A 232 5.01 3.46 12.23
N MET A 233 6.16 3.32 11.59
CA MET A 233 6.73 2.03 11.25
C MET A 233 7.36 1.39 12.49
N SER A 234 7.02 0.14 12.77
CA SER A 234 7.47 -0.57 13.96
C SER A 234 8.58 -1.58 13.68
N CYS A 235 8.73 -1.97 12.42
CA CYS A 235 9.73 -2.94 11.99
C CYS A 235 10.24 -2.60 10.59
N ILE A 236 11.54 -2.78 10.34
CA ILE A 236 12.11 -2.80 9.00
C ILE A 236 12.84 -4.13 8.76
N VAL A 237 12.86 -4.55 7.50
CA VAL A 237 13.52 -5.78 7.05
C VAL A 237 14.59 -5.43 6.03
N ILE A 238 15.81 -5.85 6.26
CA ILE A 238 16.95 -5.78 5.37
C ILE A 238 17.28 -7.18 4.93
N ASN A 239 17.05 -7.53 3.67
CA ASN A 239 17.08 -8.90 3.20
C ASN A 239 18.02 -9.12 2.03
N GLY A 240 19.20 -9.65 2.31
CA GLY A 240 20.22 -10.00 1.34
C GLY A 240 20.84 -8.79 0.63
N PRO A 241 21.27 -7.73 1.35
CA PRO A 241 21.95 -6.59 0.74
C PRO A 241 23.26 -7.06 0.11
N LYS A 242 23.63 -6.45 -1.03
CA LYS A 242 24.83 -6.77 -1.81
C LYS A 242 25.76 -5.57 -2.00
N ALA A 243 25.36 -4.42 -1.49
CA ALA A 243 26.13 -3.18 -1.54
C ALA A 243 26.16 -2.51 -0.17
N ASP A 244 27.17 -1.66 0.03
CA ASP A 244 27.31 -0.85 1.23
C ASP A 244 26.20 0.20 1.33
N PHE A 245 25.83 0.51 2.56
CA PHE A 245 24.93 1.59 2.92
C PHE A 245 25.71 2.91 3.06
N ALA A 246 25.13 4.02 2.65
CA ALA A 246 25.70 5.31 2.96
C ALA A 246 25.70 5.58 4.49
N GLU A 247 26.60 6.39 4.98
CA GLU A 247 26.68 6.72 6.42
C GLU A 247 25.36 7.35 6.94
N GLU A 248 24.66 8.11 6.10
CA GLU A 248 23.36 8.69 6.41
C GLU A 248 22.28 7.62 6.57
N GLU A 249 22.28 6.58 5.74
CA GLU A 249 21.34 5.47 5.81
C GLU A 249 21.58 4.61 7.06
N LEU A 250 22.85 4.31 7.37
CA LEU A 250 23.22 3.65 8.62
C LEU A 250 22.76 4.45 9.84
N TYR A 251 22.88 5.79 9.78
CA TYR A 251 22.38 6.68 10.82
C TYR A 251 20.85 6.61 10.94
N LYS A 252 20.11 6.61 9.82
CA LYS A 252 18.65 6.45 9.85
C LYS A 252 18.22 5.13 10.50
N ILE A 253 18.92 4.03 10.19
CA ILE A 253 18.67 2.72 10.81
C ILE A 253 19.00 2.75 12.32
N ASP A 254 20.14 3.31 12.70
CA ASP A 254 20.53 3.47 14.10
C ASP A 254 19.51 4.27 14.92
N GLN A 255 19.08 5.41 14.38
CA GLN A 255 18.06 6.24 15.02
C GLN A 255 16.70 5.51 15.13
N PHE A 256 16.37 4.68 14.13
CA PHE A 256 15.17 3.84 14.19
C PHE A 256 15.25 2.83 15.33
N ILE A 257 16.37 2.13 15.50
CA ILE A 257 16.61 1.20 16.61
C ILE A 257 16.57 1.95 17.96
N MET A 258 17.24 3.09 18.05
CA MET A 258 17.29 3.91 19.28
C MET A 258 15.93 4.40 19.75
N ARG A 259 15.00 4.64 18.84
CA ARG A 259 13.61 5.01 19.21
C ARG A 259 12.69 3.81 19.47
N GLY A 260 13.23 2.58 19.52
CA GLY A 260 12.50 1.35 19.84
C GLY A 260 11.97 0.59 18.62
N GLY A 261 12.38 0.94 17.41
CA GLY A 261 12.05 0.20 16.20
C GLY A 261 12.75 -1.17 16.15
N ASN A 262 12.11 -2.14 15.52
CA ASN A 262 12.67 -3.48 15.34
C ASN A 262 13.30 -3.61 13.97
N VAL A 263 14.46 -4.22 13.88
CA VAL A 263 15.13 -4.50 12.59
C VAL A 263 15.37 -5.99 12.45
N MET A 264 14.94 -6.54 11.31
CA MET A 264 15.24 -7.90 10.93
C MET A 264 16.33 -7.86 9.85
N PHE A 265 17.48 -8.42 10.17
CA PHE A 265 18.61 -8.55 9.26
C PHE A 265 18.72 -9.97 8.74
N PHE A 266 18.67 -10.14 7.43
CA PHE A 266 19.01 -11.36 6.73
C PHE A 266 20.23 -11.05 5.86
N VAL A 267 21.42 -11.33 6.36
CA VAL A 267 22.67 -10.99 5.69
C VAL A 267 23.47 -12.27 5.45
N ASP A 268 23.83 -12.46 4.19
CA ASP A 268 24.70 -13.57 3.82
C ASP A 268 26.16 -13.24 4.16
N SER A 269 26.84 -14.14 4.84
CA SER A 269 28.27 -13.99 5.16
C SER A 269 29.19 -14.31 3.97
N LEU A 270 28.66 -14.97 2.95
CA LEU A 270 29.38 -15.33 1.74
C LEU A 270 28.55 -14.97 0.51
N VAL A 271 29.19 -14.46 -0.52
CA VAL A 271 28.58 -14.25 -1.83
C VAL A 271 29.23 -15.17 -2.86
N GLU A 272 28.40 -15.65 -3.78
CA GLU A 272 28.85 -16.48 -4.90
C GLU A 272 29.47 -15.59 -5.98
N GLN A 273 30.72 -15.86 -6.34
CA GLN A 273 31.42 -15.22 -7.45
C GLN A 273 31.72 -16.20 -8.55
N GLY A 274 31.42 -15.82 -9.79
CA GLY A 274 31.62 -16.69 -10.95
C GLY A 274 30.64 -17.85 -10.95
N GLY A 275 30.95 -18.88 -11.64
CA GLY A 275 30.08 -20.02 -11.87
C GLY A 275 29.58 -20.06 -13.29
N SER A 276 29.80 -21.16 -13.94
CA SER A 276 29.23 -21.51 -15.24
C SER A 276 28.87 -22.99 -15.21
N PRO A 277 28.11 -23.51 -16.18
CA PRO A 277 27.83 -24.93 -16.27
C PRO A 277 29.07 -25.84 -16.27
N TYR A 278 30.25 -25.26 -16.47
CA TYR A 278 31.53 -25.98 -16.59
C TYR A 278 32.58 -25.55 -15.54
N GLN A 279 32.23 -24.60 -14.64
CA GLN A 279 33.17 -24.08 -13.65
C GLN A 279 32.44 -23.91 -12.33
N ALA A 280 33.00 -24.48 -11.26
CA ALA A 280 32.42 -24.30 -9.93
C ALA A 280 32.42 -22.82 -9.50
N ALA A 281 31.38 -22.42 -8.82
CA ALA A 281 31.32 -21.10 -8.21
C ALA A 281 32.33 -21.02 -7.06
N GLU A 282 32.91 -19.85 -6.86
CA GLU A 282 33.74 -19.51 -5.70
C GLU A 282 32.89 -18.70 -4.72
N TYR A 283 32.98 -19.03 -3.42
CA TYR A 283 32.29 -18.28 -2.37
C TYR A 283 33.32 -17.42 -1.65
N VAL A 284 33.08 -16.11 -1.67
CA VAL A 284 33.93 -15.12 -1.03
C VAL A 284 33.19 -14.43 0.12
N PRO A 285 33.91 -13.93 1.15
CA PRO A 285 33.29 -13.17 2.22
C PRO A 285 32.46 -11.99 1.69
N ASN A 286 31.28 -11.79 2.23
CA ASN A 286 30.44 -10.62 1.96
C ASN A 286 30.75 -9.54 3.00
N GLU A 287 31.74 -8.70 2.71
CA GLU A 287 32.15 -7.63 3.60
C GLU A 287 31.31 -6.38 3.34
N LEU A 288 30.27 -6.18 4.13
CA LEU A 288 29.39 -5.01 4.07
C LEU A 288 29.61 -4.10 5.28
N ASN A 289 29.50 -2.78 5.06
CA ASN A 289 29.67 -1.81 6.14
C ASN A 289 28.53 -1.83 7.18
N ILE A 290 27.44 -2.54 6.92
CA ILE A 290 26.35 -2.81 7.88
C ILE A 290 26.86 -3.56 9.12
N ASP A 291 27.97 -4.29 9.02
CA ASP A 291 28.63 -4.96 10.13
C ASP A 291 29.05 -3.97 11.23
N LYS A 292 29.36 -2.72 10.87
CA LYS A 292 29.65 -1.67 11.86
C LYS A 292 28.44 -1.38 12.76
N LEU A 293 27.25 -1.43 12.18
CA LEU A 293 26.01 -1.27 12.93
C LEU A 293 25.69 -2.50 13.76
N LEU A 294 25.80 -3.70 13.17
CA LEU A 294 25.54 -4.96 13.87
C LEU A 294 26.46 -5.20 15.06
N ASN A 295 27.73 -4.79 14.95
CA ASN A 295 28.71 -4.90 16.05
C ASN A 295 28.45 -3.90 17.21
N LYS A 296 27.56 -2.93 17.02
CA LYS A 296 27.19 -1.94 18.04
C LYS A 296 26.10 -2.47 18.98
N TYR A 297 25.25 -3.36 18.49
CA TYR A 297 24.12 -3.97 19.19
C TYR A 297 24.33 -5.45 19.46
#